data_2a40bb4ab00169d86fdd0466fc005333
#
_entry.id   2a40bb4ab00169d86fdd0466fc005333
#
_cell.length_a   1.000
_cell.length_b   1.000
_cell.length_c   1.000
_cell.angle_alpha   90.00
_cell.angle_beta   90.00
_cell.angle_gamma   90.00
#
_symmetry.space_group_name_H-M   'P 1'
#
loop_
_entity.id
_entity.type
_entity.pdbx_description
1 polymer ?
#
loop_
_entity_poly.entity_id
_entity_poly.type
_entity_poly.pdbx_seq_one_letter_code
_entity_poly.pdbx_strand_id
1 'polypeptide(L)'
;MEAFAIPDARDRLHDAVKGLVDESIDDVSTHALGADLIDIRRAIDRLEAEFIRRLQRFHHARGALADGAVSTVSWLRAHCGMTAKAAAYRVHLARTLGELPATLDSARAGRASFSNVTMIAHLAEDVGVERVAPLESILV
;
A
#
# COMPACT_ATOMS: atom_id res chain seq x y z
N MET A 1 -35.98 12.56 10.88
CA MET A 1 -34.84 13.31 10.32
C MET A 1 -33.72 12.32 10.07
N GLU A 2 -33.46 12.01 8.82
CA GLU A 2 -32.34 11.13 8.50
C GLU A 2 -31.05 11.91 8.70
N ALA A 3 -30.19 11.40 9.58
CA ALA A 3 -28.85 11.95 9.71
C ALA A 3 -28.08 11.63 8.43
N PHE A 4 -27.64 12.65 7.69
CA PHE A 4 -26.72 12.46 6.59
C PHE A 4 -25.42 11.88 7.16
N ALA A 5 -25.16 10.59 6.86
CA ALA A 5 -23.90 9.96 7.20
C ALA A 5 -22.77 10.67 6.43
N ILE A 6 -21.78 11.19 7.14
CA ILE A 6 -20.57 11.72 6.51
C ILE A 6 -19.84 10.54 5.86
N PRO A 7 -19.55 10.60 4.53
CA PRO A 7 -18.80 9.52 3.88
C PRO A 7 -17.47 9.27 4.58
N ASP A 8 -17.14 8.01 4.82
CA ASP A 8 -15.84 7.67 5.40
C ASP A 8 -14.71 7.87 4.37
N ALA A 9 -13.46 7.72 4.82
CA ALA A 9 -12.31 7.94 3.94
C ALA A 9 -12.29 6.99 2.74
N ARG A 10 -12.79 5.76 2.90
CA ARG A 10 -12.85 4.77 1.81
C ARG A 10 -13.89 5.15 0.78
N ASP A 11 -15.05 5.62 1.20
CA ASP A 11 -16.10 6.12 0.30
C ASP A 11 -15.59 7.32 -0.51
N ARG A 12 -14.91 8.27 0.16
CA ARG A 12 -14.30 9.41 -0.53
C ARG A 12 -13.21 8.99 -1.51
N LEU A 13 -12.43 7.98 -1.18
CA LEU A 13 -11.41 7.42 -2.08
C LEU A 13 -12.06 6.85 -3.35
N HIS A 14 -13.10 6.02 -3.19
CA HIS A 14 -13.82 5.45 -4.32
C HIS A 14 -14.43 6.53 -5.22
N ASP A 15 -15.03 7.56 -4.64
CA ASP A 15 -15.59 8.68 -5.38
C ASP A 15 -14.51 9.46 -6.15
N ALA A 16 -13.36 9.71 -5.52
CA ALA A 16 -12.24 10.38 -6.17
C ALA A 16 -11.68 9.56 -7.34
N VAL A 17 -11.50 8.25 -7.17
CA VAL A 17 -11.04 7.35 -8.23
C VAL A 17 -12.06 7.33 -9.37
N LYS A 18 -13.36 7.22 -9.06
CA LYS A 18 -14.42 7.28 -10.06
C LYS A 18 -14.36 8.58 -10.86
N GLY A 19 -14.18 9.70 -10.19
CA GLY A 19 -14.04 11.02 -10.84
C GLY A 19 -12.87 11.04 -11.83
N LEU A 20 -11.71 10.51 -11.44
CA LEU A 20 -10.55 10.43 -12.33
C LEU A 20 -10.80 9.51 -13.54
N VAL A 21 -11.40 8.35 -13.31
CA VAL A 21 -11.69 7.36 -14.37
C VAL A 21 -12.70 7.92 -15.38
N ASP A 22 -13.63 8.74 -14.93
CA ASP A 22 -14.68 9.33 -15.76
C ASP A 22 -14.20 10.58 -16.54
N GLU A 23 -13.02 11.13 -16.24
CA GLU A 23 -12.46 12.26 -16.99
C GLU A 23 -12.10 11.87 -18.44
N SER A 24 -12.43 12.74 -19.40
CA SER A 24 -11.92 12.61 -20.76
C SER A 24 -10.48 13.14 -20.81
N ILE A 25 -9.58 12.35 -21.40
CA ILE A 25 -8.16 12.72 -21.54
C ILE A 25 -7.76 13.05 -22.99
N ASP A 26 -8.72 13.02 -23.94
CA ASP A 26 -8.44 13.17 -25.37
C ASP A 26 -7.85 14.55 -25.71
N ASP A 27 -8.32 15.61 -25.04
CA ASP A 27 -7.88 16.99 -25.27
C ASP A 27 -6.88 17.51 -24.22
N VAL A 28 -6.36 16.63 -23.37
CA VAL A 28 -5.39 16.99 -22.33
C VAL A 28 -3.99 17.07 -22.95
N SER A 29 -3.27 18.15 -22.64
CA SER A 29 -1.89 18.31 -23.12
C SER A 29 -0.96 17.23 -22.57
N THR A 30 0.10 16.93 -23.33
CA THR A 30 1.14 15.98 -22.87
C THR A 30 1.76 16.40 -21.54
N HIS A 31 1.97 17.71 -21.35
CA HIS A 31 2.50 18.24 -20.08
C HIS A 31 1.55 17.99 -18.92
N ALA A 32 0.26 18.22 -19.10
CA ALA A 32 -0.74 17.95 -18.06
C ALA A 32 -0.88 16.46 -17.78
N LEU A 33 -0.82 15.60 -18.79
CA LEU A 33 -0.79 14.14 -18.60
C LEU A 33 0.43 13.70 -17.77
N GLY A 34 1.58 14.32 -18.02
CA GLY A 34 2.78 14.06 -17.22
C GLY A 34 2.58 14.40 -15.74
N ALA A 35 1.96 15.54 -15.45
CA ALA A 35 1.60 15.93 -14.08
C ALA A 35 0.62 14.93 -13.44
N ASP A 36 -0.39 14.50 -14.18
CA ASP A 36 -1.37 13.50 -13.73
C ASP A 36 -0.68 12.18 -13.39
N LEU A 37 0.23 11.72 -14.23
CA LEU A 37 0.99 10.47 -13.99
C LEU A 37 1.79 10.54 -12.69
N ILE A 38 2.43 11.67 -12.42
CA ILE A 38 3.19 11.87 -11.18
C ILE A 38 2.27 11.83 -9.97
N ASP A 39 1.15 12.54 -10.01
CA ASP A 39 0.21 12.62 -8.90
C ASP A 39 -0.48 11.28 -8.63
N ILE A 40 -0.92 10.60 -9.70
CA ILE A 40 -1.55 9.28 -9.58
C ILE A 40 -0.54 8.27 -9.03
N ARG A 41 0.69 8.26 -9.53
CA ARG A 41 1.73 7.35 -9.03
C ARG A 41 2.01 7.56 -7.53
N ARG A 42 2.11 8.80 -7.10
CA ARG A 42 2.29 9.13 -5.68
C ARG A 42 1.12 8.65 -4.82
N ALA A 43 -0.10 8.81 -5.31
CA ALA A 43 -1.29 8.32 -4.60
C ALA A 43 -1.29 6.79 -4.50
N ILE A 44 -0.95 6.08 -5.57
CA ILE A 44 -0.85 4.61 -5.57
C ILE A 44 0.23 4.16 -4.57
N ASP A 45 1.38 4.80 -4.56
CA ASP A 45 2.48 4.45 -3.65
C ASP A 45 2.07 4.61 -2.17
N ARG A 46 1.39 5.69 -1.84
CA ARG A 46 0.86 5.91 -0.48
C ARG A 46 -0.21 4.89 -0.10
N LEU A 47 -1.08 4.54 -1.05
CA LEU A 47 -2.12 3.52 -0.85
C LEU A 47 -1.51 2.12 -0.68
N GLU A 48 -0.48 1.77 -1.44
CA GLU A 48 0.23 0.51 -1.23
C GLU A 48 0.86 0.45 0.17
N ALA A 49 1.50 1.51 0.62
CA ALA A 49 2.07 1.57 1.96
C ALA A 49 0.99 1.45 3.05
N GLU A 50 -0.16 2.10 2.87
CA GLU A 50 -1.30 1.97 3.78
C GLU A 50 -1.91 0.57 3.75
N PHE A 51 -1.98 -0.05 2.58
CA PHE A 51 -2.42 -1.44 2.43
C PHE A 51 -1.51 -2.38 3.24
N ILE A 52 -0.19 -2.21 3.13
CA ILE A 52 0.79 -3.00 3.91
C ILE A 52 0.61 -2.80 5.41
N ARG A 53 0.40 -1.56 5.87
CA ARG A 53 0.17 -1.27 7.29
C ARG A 53 -1.06 -2.01 7.82
N ARG A 54 -2.16 -1.96 7.09
CA ARG A 54 -3.41 -2.64 7.47
C ARG A 54 -3.27 -4.15 7.36
N LEU A 55 -2.54 -4.64 6.38
CA LEU A 55 -2.23 -6.07 6.22
C LEU A 55 -1.42 -6.60 7.40
N GLN A 56 -0.43 -5.85 7.89
CA GLN A 56 0.32 -6.20 9.09
C GLN A 56 -0.62 -6.44 10.28
N ARG A 57 -1.53 -5.49 10.50
CA ARG A 57 -2.50 -5.58 11.61
C ARG A 57 -3.47 -6.75 11.44
N PHE A 58 -4.00 -6.91 10.24
CA PHE A 58 -4.92 -7.99 9.90
C PHE A 58 -4.27 -9.37 10.06
N HIS A 59 -3.06 -9.52 9.56
CA HIS A 59 -2.30 -10.77 9.66
C HIS A 59 -1.94 -11.09 11.12
N HIS A 60 -1.46 -10.10 11.86
CA HIS A 60 -1.12 -10.27 13.28
C HIS A 60 -2.34 -10.65 14.13
N ALA A 61 -3.50 -10.07 13.84
CA ALA A 61 -4.75 -10.36 14.52
C ALA A 61 -5.42 -11.66 14.03
N ARG A 62 -4.80 -12.41 13.13
CA ARG A 62 -5.35 -13.63 12.52
C ARG A 62 -6.72 -13.42 11.86
N GLY A 63 -6.85 -12.29 11.17
CA GLY A 63 -8.10 -11.91 10.50
C GLY A 63 -8.57 -12.91 9.46
N ALA A 64 -7.66 -13.51 8.70
CA ALA A 64 -7.99 -14.53 7.71
C ALA A 64 -8.66 -15.77 8.33
N LEU A 65 -8.13 -16.26 9.46
CA LEU A 65 -8.70 -17.39 10.19
C LEU A 65 -10.08 -17.04 10.76
N ALA A 66 -10.25 -15.83 11.27
CA ALA A 66 -11.54 -15.36 11.78
C ALA A 66 -12.62 -15.34 10.69
N ASP A 67 -12.24 -15.08 9.45
CA ASP A 67 -13.11 -15.10 8.27
C ASP A 67 -13.25 -16.50 7.64
N GLY A 68 -12.67 -17.54 8.23
CA GLY A 68 -12.76 -18.91 7.76
C GLY A 68 -11.76 -19.29 6.65
N ALA A 69 -10.79 -18.45 6.34
CA ALA A 69 -9.73 -18.77 5.41
C ALA A 69 -8.59 -19.54 6.09
N VAL A 70 -7.90 -20.40 5.35
CA VAL A 70 -6.80 -21.21 5.88
C VAL A 70 -5.50 -20.41 6.09
N SER A 71 -5.36 -19.26 5.39
CA SER A 71 -4.19 -18.38 5.49
C SER A 71 -4.51 -16.98 5.01
N THR A 72 -3.65 -16.02 5.35
CA THR A 72 -3.75 -14.66 4.82
C THR A 72 -3.57 -14.63 3.30
N VAL A 73 -2.68 -15.45 2.74
CA VAL A 73 -2.50 -15.58 1.28
C VAL A 73 -3.81 -16.03 0.62
N SER A 74 -4.46 -17.07 1.15
CA SER A 74 -5.75 -17.54 0.62
C SER A 74 -6.83 -16.47 0.71
N TRP A 75 -6.87 -15.73 1.81
CA TRP A 75 -7.81 -14.63 2.02
C TRP A 75 -7.62 -13.51 0.99
N LEU A 76 -6.38 -13.08 0.77
CA LEU A 76 -6.03 -12.06 -0.21
C LEU A 76 -6.40 -12.48 -1.65
N ARG A 77 -6.20 -13.75 -1.97
CA ARG A 77 -6.60 -14.29 -3.29
C ARG A 77 -8.11 -14.24 -3.48
N ALA A 78 -8.86 -14.65 -2.46
CA ALA A 78 -10.31 -14.72 -2.54
C ALA A 78 -10.99 -13.34 -2.51
N HIS A 79 -10.49 -12.42 -1.69
CA HIS A 79 -11.16 -11.14 -1.43
C HIS A 79 -10.52 -9.94 -2.14
N CYS A 80 -9.23 -10.00 -2.45
CA CYS A 80 -8.51 -8.91 -3.11
C CYS A 80 -8.13 -9.22 -4.56
N GLY A 81 -8.53 -10.38 -5.08
CA GLY A 81 -8.27 -10.75 -6.47
C GLY A 81 -6.79 -10.91 -6.83
N MET A 82 -5.94 -11.19 -5.83
CA MET A 82 -4.52 -11.34 -6.05
C MET A 82 -4.15 -12.74 -6.51
N THR A 83 -3.09 -12.85 -7.31
CA THR A 83 -2.44 -14.14 -7.57
C THR A 83 -1.78 -14.66 -6.28
N ALA A 84 -1.53 -15.97 -6.22
CA ALA A 84 -0.82 -16.56 -5.08
C ALA A 84 0.55 -15.89 -4.85
N LYS A 85 1.29 -15.62 -5.92
CA LYS A 85 2.59 -14.96 -5.87
C LYS A 85 2.49 -13.53 -5.34
N ALA A 86 1.56 -12.74 -5.84
CA ALA A 86 1.35 -11.35 -5.40
C ALA A 86 0.92 -11.28 -3.93
N ALA A 87 0.04 -12.17 -3.50
CA ALA A 87 -0.42 -12.26 -2.12
C ALA A 87 0.72 -12.66 -1.17
N ALA A 88 1.46 -13.71 -1.52
CA ALA A 88 2.61 -14.17 -0.72
C ALA A 88 3.68 -13.09 -0.59
N TYR A 89 3.96 -12.37 -1.67
CA TYR A 89 4.92 -11.26 -1.66
C TYR A 89 4.49 -10.16 -0.69
N ARG A 90 3.23 -9.76 -0.71
CA ARG A 90 2.72 -8.70 0.19
C ARG A 90 2.71 -9.13 1.65
N VAL A 91 2.37 -10.37 1.94
CA VAL A 91 2.44 -10.91 3.32
C VAL A 91 3.89 -10.90 3.82
N HIS A 92 4.83 -11.32 2.99
CA HIS A 92 6.25 -11.30 3.30
C HIS A 92 6.77 -9.87 3.50
N LEU A 93 6.43 -8.96 2.59
CA LEU A 93 6.78 -7.55 2.68
C LEU A 93 6.22 -6.91 3.97
N ALA A 94 4.98 -7.24 4.33
CA ALA A 94 4.37 -6.77 5.57
C ALA A 94 5.16 -7.19 6.81
N ARG A 95 5.66 -8.41 6.84
CA ARG A 95 6.51 -8.89 7.95
C ARG A 95 7.83 -8.12 8.01
N THR A 96 8.53 -8.00 6.90
CA THR A 96 9.82 -7.30 6.84
C THR A 96 9.66 -5.84 7.24
N LEU A 97 8.67 -5.15 6.71
CA LEU A 97 8.40 -3.75 7.03
C LEU A 97 7.84 -3.54 8.44
N GLY A 98 7.34 -4.57 9.09
CA GLY A 98 6.98 -4.54 10.52
C GLY A 98 8.19 -4.25 11.41
N GLU A 99 9.38 -4.62 10.96
CA GLU A 99 10.65 -4.35 11.64
C GLU A 99 11.36 -3.09 11.11
N LEU A 100 10.76 -2.40 10.13
CA LEU A 100 11.26 -1.18 9.50
C LEU A 100 10.16 -0.10 9.47
N PRO A 101 9.66 0.35 10.64
CA PRO A 101 8.51 1.25 10.70
C PRO A 101 8.77 2.61 10.06
N ALA A 102 9.98 3.15 10.17
CA ALA A 102 10.31 4.45 9.57
C ALA A 102 10.27 4.40 8.04
N THR A 103 10.66 3.29 7.44
CA THR A 103 10.59 3.06 5.99
C THR A 103 9.15 3.08 5.52
N LEU A 104 8.27 2.33 6.17
CA LEU A 104 6.86 2.30 5.83
C LEU A 104 6.17 3.65 6.05
N ASP A 105 6.45 4.31 7.17
CA ASP A 105 5.88 5.61 7.49
C ASP A 105 6.30 6.69 6.49
N SER A 106 7.52 6.64 5.99
CA SER A 106 8.00 7.56 4.95
C SER A 106 7.20 7.43 3.66
N ALA A 107 6.90 6.20 3.23
CA ALA A 107 6.06 5.95 2.05
C ALA A 107 4.61 6.37 2.28
N ARG A 108 4.05 6.10 3.46
CA ARG A 108 2.69 6.55 3.83
C ARG A 108 2.55 8.07 3.81
N ALA A 109 3.60 8.77 4.23
CA ALA A 109 3.65 10.24 4.21
C ALA A 109 3.92 10.83 2.81
N GLY A 110 4.24 10.01 1.83
CA GLY A 110 4.56 10.46 0.46
C GLY A 110 5.99 10.96 0.29
N ARG A 111 6.90 10.68 1.24
CA ARG A 111 8.31 11.08 1.15
C ARG A 111 9.17 10.08 0.39
N ALA A 112 8.83 8.80 0.45
CA ALA A 112 9.51 7.74 -0.28
C ALA A 112 8.56 7.07 -1.27
N SER A 113 9.06 6.66 -2.43
CA SER A 113 8.29 5.84 -3.37
C SER A 113 8.14 4.41 -2.84
N PHE A 114 7.10 3.71 -3.27
CA PHE A 114 6.95 2.31 -2.90
C PHE A 114 8.07 1.43 -3.46
N SER A 115 8.63 1.79 -4.61
CA SER A 115 9.82 1.13 -5.17
C SER A 115 11.03 1.22 -4.23
N ASN A 116 11.25 2.38 -3.61
CA ASN A 116 12.31 2.55 -2.61
C ASN A 116 12.05 1.68 -1.38
N VAL A 117 10.81 1.63 -0.92
CA VAL A 117 10.42 0.78 0.22
C VAL A 117 10.72 -0.69 -0.06
N THR A 118 10.36 -1.19 -1.23
CA THR A 118 10.62 -2.59 -1.61
C THR A 118 12.12 -2.87 -1.73
N MET A 119 12.87 -1.91 -2.25
CA MET A 119 14.34 -2.03 -2.34
C MET A 119 14.98 -2.12 -0.95
N ILE A 120 14.57 -1.31 -0.01
CA ILE A 120 15.05 -1.35 1.38
C ILE A 120 14.67 -2.67 2.05
N ALA A 121 13.45 -3.17 1.82
CA ALA A 121 13.01 -4.46 2.33
C ALA A 121 13.86 -5.61 1.78
N HIS A 122 14.17 -5.62 0.50
CA HIS A 122 15.05 -6.61 -0.11
C HIS A 122 16.47 -6.53 0.44
N LEU A 123 17.00 -5.32 0.64
CA LEU A 123 18.30 -5.14 1.28
C LEU A 123 18.31 -5.74 2.69
N ALA A 124 17.25 -5.53 3.46
CA ALA A 124 17.11 -6.10 4.80
C ALA A 124 17.07 -7.63 4.79
N GLU A 125 16.48 -8.24 3.76
CA GLU A 125 16.51 -9.69 3.59
C GLU A 125 17.92 -10.22 3.29
N ASP A 126 18.68 -9.49 2.48
CA ASP A 126 20.02 -9.91 2.05
C ASP A 126 21.06 -9.77 3.16
N VAL A 127 21.00 -8.69 3.92
CA VAL A 127 22.05 -8.36 4.92
C VAL A 127 21.61 -8.50 6.37
N GLY A 128 20.32 -8.70 6.60
CA GLY A 128 19.69 -8.77 7.93
C GLY A 128 19.01 -7.46 8.32
N VAL A 129 17.81 -7.57 8.88
CA VAL A 129 17.01 -6.43 9.34
C VAL A 129 17.74 -5.63 10.40
N GLU A 130 18.47 -6.30 11.31
CA GLU A 130 19.25 -5.69 12.38
C GLU A 130 20.36 -4.75 11.88
N ARG A 131 20.81 -4.93 10.64
CA ARG A 131 21.80 -4.04 10.00
C ARG A 131 21.14 -2.86 9.30
N VAL A 132 19.94 -3.02 8.81
CA VAL A 132 19.21 -1.99 8.05
C VAL A 132 18.42 -1.06 8.96
N ALA A 133 17.78 -1.58 10.00
CA ALA A 133 16.96 -0.79 10.92
C ALA A 133 17.65 0.46 11.49
N PRO A 134 18.94 0.42 11.94
CA PRO A 134 19.62 1.61 12.41
C PRO A 134 19.87 2.65 11.30
N LEU A 135 19.81 2.26 10.04
CA LEU A 135 20.08 3.11 8.89
C LEU A 135 18.83 3.67 8.22
N GLU A 136 17.63 3.33 8.72
CA GLU A 136 16.37 3.75 8.10
C GLU A 136 16.31 5.27 7.87
N SER A 137 16.71 6.07 8.84
CA SER A 137 16.68 7.54 8.75
C SER A 137 17.59 8.11 7.65
N ILE A 138 18.52 7.32 7.14
CA ILE A 138 19.44 7.72 6.07
C ILE A 138 18.91 7.23 4.72
N LEU A 139 18.19 6.09 4.72
CA LEU A 139 17.72 5.43 3.51
C LEU A 139 16.38 5.98 3.01
N VAL A 140 15.61 6.65 3.85
CA VAL A 140 14.26 7.17 3.54
C VAL A 140 14.16 8.69 3.59
#